data_df466c60c0a4d03b94ad023cba8f87d9
#
_entry.id   df466c60c0a4d03b94ad023cba8f87d9
#
_cell.length_a   1.000
_cell.length_b   1.000
_cell.length_c   1.000
_cell.angle_alpha   90.00
_cell.angle_beta   90.00
_cell.angle_gamma   90.00
#
_symmetry.space_group_name_H-M   'P 1'
#
loop_
_entity.id
_entity.type
_entity.pdbx_description
1 polymer ?
#
loop_
_entity_poly.entity_id
_entity_poly.type
_entity_poly.pdbx_seq_one_letter_code
_entity_poly.pdbx_strand_id
1 'polypeptide(L)'
;IKGLFYDKQFMFGRGAGGYPTGSAVLSDITACLYDYKYEYKKRNDSQLPEYTTDHSFRVYYRYQDYADLDLLKFESVSEDYISDDYKYVVGRVSLGELHKVQEELRKRNVFIAAYPND
;
A
#
# COMPACT_ATOMS: atom_id res chain seq x y z
N ILE A 1 -3.34 1.64 13.69
CA ILE A 1 -2.68 0.34 13.71
C ILE A 1 -3.57 -0.65 14.45
N LYS A 2 -3.78 -1.82 13.87
CA LYS A 2 -4.48 -2.93 14.50
C LYS A 2 -3.51 -4.09 14.66
N GLY A 3 -3.43 -4.66 15.83
CA GLY A 3 -2.53 -5.77 16.13
C GLY A 3 -3.27 -6.97 16.73
N LEU A 4 -2.59 -8.12 16.79
CA LEU A 4 -3.17 -9.35 17.30
C LEU A 4 -3.50 -9.28 18.80
N PHE A 5 -2.68 -8.55 19.56
CA PHE A 5 -2.76 -8.48 21.03
C PHE A 5 -3.34 -7.16 21.54
N TYR A 6 -3.73 -6.26 20.66
CA TYR A 6 -4.39 -4.99 20.98
C TYR A 6 -5.41 -4.66 19.92
N ASP A 7 -6.49 -4.00 20.27
CA ASP A 7 -7.60 -3.74 19.35
C ASP A 7 -7.19 -2.73 18.27
N LYS A 8 -7.23 -1.46 18.58
CA LYS A 8 -6.84 -0.39 17.66
C LYS A 8 -6.04 0.69 18.37
N GLN A 9 -5.00 1.16 17.71
CA GLN A 9 -4.24 2.34 18.14
C GLN A 9 -4.35 3.43 17.09
N PHE A 10 -4.67 4.64 17.54
CA PHE A 10 -4.72 5.83 16.73
C PHE A 10 -3.59 6.76 17.15
N MET A 11 -2.82 7.26 16.19
CA MET A 11 -1.72 8.19 16.44
C MET A 11 -2.03 9.50 15.72
N PHE A 12 -1.98 10.58 16.46
CA PHE A 12 -2.16 11.93 15.94
C PHE A 12 -0.89 12.73 16.18
N GLY A 13 -0.44 13.46 15.18
CA GLY A 13 0.72 14.31 15.29
C GLY A 13 0.81 15.30 14.15
N ARG A 14 1.55 16.39 14.36
CA ARG A 14 1.93 17.29 13.28
C ARG A 14 3.23 16.79 12.65
N GLY A 15 3.17 16.37 11.38
CA GLY A 15 4.33 15.87 10.64
C GLY A 15 5.06 16.96 9.84
N ALA A 16 4.38 18.02 9.45
CA ALA A 16 4.94 19.08 8.63
C ALA A 16 5.05 20.42 9.37
N GLY A 17 6.03 21.22 8.99
CA GLY A 17 6.32 22.55 9.56
C GLY A 17 7.69 22.61 10.25
N GLY A 18 8.23 23.83 10.37
CA GLY A 18 9.58 24.05 10.91
C GLY A 18 9.79 23.51 12.31
N TYR A 19 8.83 23.72 13.21
CA TYR A 19 8.94 23.26 14.60
C TYR A 19 8.87 21.72 14.72
N PRO A 20 7.90 21.00 14.13
CA PRO A 20 7.87 19.55 14.21
C PRO A 20 9.10 18.90 13.58
N THR A 21 9.53 19.40 12.43
CA THR A 21 10.73 18.90 11.75
C THR A 21 12.00 19.18 12.58
N GLY A 22 12.15 20.40 13.11
CA GLY A 22 13.27 20.75 13.97
C GLY A 22 13.32 19.92 15.25
N SER A 23 12.18 19.61 15.85
CA SER A 23 12.08 18.73 17.02
C SER A 23 12.54 17.31 16.70
N ALA A 24 12.15 16.76 15.54
CA ALA A 24 12.59 15.43 15.11
C ALA A 24 14.11 15.39 14.90
N VAL A 25 14.67 16.37 14.19
CA VAL A 25 16.12 16.47 13.97
C VAL A 25 16.88 16.59 15.30
N LEU A 26 16.39 17.42 16.22
CA LEU A 26 17.01 17.56 17.54
C LEU A 26 16.97 16.26 18.35
N SER A 27 15.87 15.53 18.25
CA SER A 27 15.74 14.20 18.87
C SER A 27 16.80 13.22 18.34
N ASP A 28 16.99 13.19 17.02
CA ASP A 28 17.97 12.32 16.38
C ASP A 28 19.41 12.71 16.76
N ILE A 29 19.73 14.01 16.79
CA ILE A 29 21.04 14.51 17.25
C ILE A 29 21.28 14.09 18.70
N THR A 30 20.29 14.24 19.56
CA THR A 30 20.38 13.86 20.97
C THR A 30 20.59 12.35 21.11
N ALA A 31 19.86 11.55 20.33
CA ALA A 31 20.05 10.10 20.30
C ALA A 31 21.49 9.71 19.91
N CYS A 32 22.05 10.39 18.91
CA CYS A 32 23.44 10.17 18.48
C CYS A 32 24.45 10.55 19.58
N LEU A 33 24.23 11.67 20.30
CA LEU A 33 25.10 12.10 21.42
C LEU A 33 25.17 11.07 22.55
N TYR A 34 24.10 10.36 22.81
CA TYR A 34 24.02 9.32 23.83
C TYR A 34 24.29 7.90 23.28
N ASP A 35 24.80 7.78 22.04
CA ASP A 35 25.03 6.51 21.35
C ASP A 35 23.78 5.61 21.35
N TYR A 36 22.61 6.23 21.35
CA TYR A 36 21.35 5.54 21.29
C TYR A 36 21.11 5.10 19.85
N LYS A 37 21.22 3.81 19.64
CA LYS A 37 20.88 3.19 18.37
C LYS A 37 19.43 2.72 18.41
N TYR A 38 18.65 3.12 17.39
CA TYR A 38 17.32 2.54 17.16
C TYR A 38 17.49 1.08 16.73
N GLU A 39 17.96 0.25 17.65
CA GLU A 39 18.09 -1.18 17.41
C GLU A 39 16.78 -1.86 17.75
N TYR A 40 16.27 -2.61 16.80
CA TYR A 40 15.19 -3.57 17.06
C TYR A 40 15.77 -4.81 17.79
N LYS A 41 16.35 -4.60 18.96
CA LYS A 41 16.94 -5.66 19.82
C LYS A 41 15.94 -6.75 20.21
N LYS A 42 14.67 -6.53 19.98
CA LYS A 42 13.59 -7.50 20.26
C LYS A 42 13.46 -8.60 19.22
N ARG A 43 14.23 -8.52 18.13
CA ARG A 43 14.29 -9.56 17.12
C ARG A 43 15.42 -10.53 17.42
N ASN A 44 15.16 -11.45 18.36
CA ASN A 44 15.91 -12.69 18.47
C ASN A 44 15.31 -13.78 17.57
N ASP A 45 14.44 -13.41 16.65
CA ASP A 45 13.73 -14.37 15.83
C ASP A 45 14.59 -14.79 14.67
N SER A 46 14.87 -16.07 14.63
CA SER A 46 15.49 -16.75 13.48
C SER A 46 14.60 -16.69 12.22
N GLN A 47 13.36 -16.22 12.34
CA GLN A 47 12.42 -16.05 11.24
C GLN A 47 12.17 -14.58 10.97
N LEU A 48 12.77 -14.06 9.90
CA LEU A 48 12.40 -12.76 9.35
C LEU A 48 11.03 -12.90 8.68
N PRO A 49 10.17 -11.86 8.74
CA PRO A 49 8.97 -11.83 7.92
C PRO A 49 9.35 -11.97 6.45
N GLU A 50 8.75 -12.92 5.79
CA GLU A 50 8.93 -13.10 4.36
C GLU A 50 7.96 -12.23 3.57
N TYR A 51 8.46 -11.66 2.48
CA TYR A 51 7.60 -10.98 1.54
C TYR A 51 6.80 -12.02 0.76
N THR A 52 5.48 -11.86 0.72
CA THR A 52 4.61 -12.71 -0.07
C THR A 52 3.77 -11.88 -1.04
N THR A 53 3.54 -12.41 -2.21
CA THR A 53 2.57 -11.90 -3.19
C THR A 53 1.28 -12.73 -3.19
N ASP A 54 1.19 -13.72 -2.30
CA ASP A 54 0.02 -14.58 -2.14
C ASP A 54 -1.05 -13.89 -1.27
N HIS A 55 -1.56 -12.80 -1.83
CA HIS A 55 -2.64 -12.02 -1.25
C HIS A 55 -3.45 -11.37 -2.36
N SER A 56 -4.78 -11.34 -2.20
CA SER A 56 -5.68 -10.74 -3.17
C SER A 56 -6.41 -9.56 -2.56
N PHE A 57 -6.55 -8.49 -3.34
CA PHE A 57 -7.23 -7.26 -2.97
C PHE A 57 -8.48 -7.09 -3.82
N ARG A 58 -9.51 -6.50 -3.23
CA ARG A 58 -10.58 -5.88 -3.98
C ARG A 58 -10.09 -4.54 -4.47
N VAL A 59 -10.14 -4.30 -5.79
CA VAL A 59 -9.65 -3.09 -6.42
C VAL A 59 -10.72 -2.44 -7.28
N TYR A 60 -10.71 -1.12 -7.30
CA TYR A 60 -11.32 -0.31 -8.31
C TYR A 60 -10.28 -0.09 -9.42
N TYR A 61 -10.59 -0.45 -10.64
CA TYR A 61 -9.74 -0.32 -11.81
C TYR A 61 -10.44 0.51 -12.88
N ARG A 62 -10.00 1.74 -13.07
CA ARG A 62 -10.45 2.61 -14.16
C ARG A 62 -9.51 2.48 -15.34
N TYR A 63 -10.05 2.33 -16.53
CA TYR A 63 -9.31 2.19 -17.77
C TYR A 63 -9.89 3.07 -18.88
N GLN A 64 -9.13 3.32 -19.93
CA GLN A 64 -9.55 4.08 -21.10
C GLN A 64 -9.93 3.13 -22.24
N ASP A 65 -9.03 2.26 -22.60
CA ASP A 65 -9.17 1.31 -23.68
C ASP A 65 -9.44 -0.10 -23.19
N TYR A 66 -10.20 -0.88 -23.94
CA TYR A 66 -10.46 -2.28 -23.59
C TYR A 66 -9.17 -3.13 -23.52
N ALA A 67 -8.16 -2.79 -24.34
CA ALA A 67 -6.85 -3.42 -24.26
C ALA A 67 -6.16 -3.23 -22.91
N ASP A 68 -6.50 -2.18 -22.16
CA ASP A 68 -5.98 -1.95 -20.81
C ASP A 68 -6.68 -2.87 -19.79
N LEU A 69 -7.96 -3.20 -20.02
CA LEU A 69 -8.67 -4.17 -19.19
C LEU A 69 -8.07 -5.58 -19.30
N ASP A 70 -7.66 -5.99 -20.49
CA ASP A 70 -7.09 -7.31 -20.75
C ASP A 70 -5.70 -7.50 -20.11
N LEU A 71 -5.03 -6.42 -19.71
CA LEU A 71 -3.73 -6.50 -19.02
C LEU A 71 -3.84 -7.09 -17.62
N LEU A 72 -4.98 -6.89 -16.94
CA LEU A 72 -5.15 -7.28 -15.56
C LEU A 72 -6.12 -8.44 -15.42
N LYS A 73 -5.64 -9.58 -14.92
CA LYS A 73 -6.46 -10.76 -14.70
C LYS A 73 -7.18 -10.68 -13.35
N PHE A 74 -8.49 -10.52 -13.41
CA PHE A 74 -9.36 -10.54 -12.24
C PHE A 74 -9.71 -11.98 -11.84
N GLU A 75 -9.60 -12.29 -10.56
CA GLU A 75 -10.09 -13.56 -9.97
C GLU A 75 -11.62 -13.58 -9.95
N SER A 76 -12.22 -12.42 -9.69
CA SER A 76 -13.66 -12.21 -9.75
C SER A 76 -13.94 -10.73 -10.03
N VAL A 77 -15.05 -10.48 -10.72
CA VAL A 77 -15.57 -9.13 -10.98
C VAL A 77 -16.88 -8.98 -10.23
N SER A 78 -17.00 -7.92 -9.44
CA SER A 78 -18.21 -7.59 -8.69
C SER A 78 -19.02 -6.46 -9.31
N GLU A 79 -18.37 -5.60 -10.08
CA GLU A 79 -19.00 -4.46 -10.75
C GLU A 79 -18.25 -4.15 -12.04
N ASP A 80 -18.98 -3.86 -13.10
CA ASP A 80 -18.47 -3.38 -14.38
C ASP A 80 -19.33 -2.21 -14.84
N TYR A 81 -18.69 -1.08 -15.11
CA TYR A 81 -19.37 0.13 -15.54
C TYR A 81 -18.72 0.71 -16.80
N ILE A 82 -19.56 1.01 -17.77
CA ILE A 82 -19.15 1.57 -19.06
C ILE A 82 -20.02 2.78 -19.37
N SER A 83 -19.36 3.91 -19.63
CA SER A 83 -19.98 5.12 -20.18
C SER A 83 -19.11 5.71 -21.27
N ASP A 84 -19.59 6.75 -21.92
CA ASP A 84 -18.83 7.46 -22.93
C ASP A 84 -17.60 8.18 -22.34
N ASP A 85 -17.72 8.64 -21.09
CA ASP A 85 -16.66 9.45 -20.43
C ASP A 85 -15.60 8.58 -19.74
N TYR A 86 -16.00 7.46 -19.14
CA TYR A 86 -15.08 6.59 -18.44
C TYR A 86 -15.62 5.17 -18.25
N LYS A 87 -14.68 4.25 -18.03
CA LYS A 87 -14.96 2.83 -17.81
C LYS A 87 -14.22 2.37 -16.57
N TYR A 88 -14.86 1.54 -15.75
CA TYR A 88 -14.18 0.94 -14.62
C TYR A 88 -14.72 -0.46 -14.30
N VAL A 89 -13.89 -1.23 -13.64
CA VAL A 89 -14.24 -2.54 -13.08
C VAL A 89 -13.88 -2.54 -11.59
N VAL A 90 -14.73 -3.13 -10.78
CA VAL A 90 -14.43 -3.50 -9.40
C VAL A 90 -14.31 -5.01 -9.31
N GLY A 91 -13.18 -5.50 -8.89
CA GLY A 91 -12.93 -6.92 -8.86
C GLY A 91 -11.79 -7.29 -7.91
N ARG A 92 -11.55 -8.58 -7.80
CA ARG A 92 -10.51 -9.14 -6.97
C ARG A 92 -9.30 -9.50 -7.81
N VAL A 93 -8.11 -9.07 -7.38
CA VAL A 93 -6.85 -9.29 -8.10
C VAL A 93 -5.78 -9.68 -7.11
N SER A 94 -4.95 -10.67 -7.47
CA SER A 94 -3.80 -11.04 -6.65
C SER A 94 -2.69 -10.00 -6.76
N LEU A 95 -1.95 -9.81 -5.67
CA LEU A 95 -0.78 -8.94 -5.63
C LEU A 95 0.29 -9.43 -6.63
N GLY A 96 0.40 -10.75 -6.80
CA GLY A 96 1.30 -11.35 -7.77
C GLY A 96 0.97 -10.95 -9.21
N GLU A 97 -0.31 -10.87 -9.56
CA GLU A 97 -0.72 -10.42 -10.90
C GLU A 97 -0.45 -8.93 -11.11
N LEU A 98 -0.79 -8.09 -10.12
CA LEU A 98 -0.46 -6.67 -10.16
C LEU A 98 1.04 -6.42 -10.32
N HIS A 99 1.86 -7.21 -9.63
CA HIS A 99 3.31 -7.08 -9.72
C HIS A 99 3.87 -7.44 -11.10
N LYS A 100 3.31 -8.46 -11.76
CA LYS A 100 3.73 -8.86 -13.11
C LYS A 100 3.49 -7.77 -14.15
N VAL A 101 2.36 -7.06 -14.04
CA VAL A 101 1.91 -6.11 -15.07
C VAL A 101 2.20 -4.64 -14.71
N GLN A 102 2.81 -4.36 -13.55
CA GLN A 102 3.00 -3.01 -13.03
C GLN A 102 3.72 -2.07 -14.00
N GLU A 103 4.75 -2.55 -14.71
CA GLU A 103 5.51 -1.71 -15.66
C GLU A 103 4.71 -1.38 -16.92
N GLU A 104 3.82 -2.27 -17.34
CA GLU A 104 2.91 -1.99 -18.46
C GLU A 104 1.79 -1.04 -18.02
N LEU A 105 1.23 -1.22 -16.84
CA LEU A 105 0.19 -0.35 -16.30
C LEU A 105 0.68 1.10 -16.13
N ARG A 106 1.95 1.30 -15.73
CA ARG A 106 2.55 2.64 -15.62
C ARG A 106 2.60 3.43 -16.93
N LYS A 107 2.59 2.74 -18.05
CA LYS A 107 2.62 3.36 -19.39
C LYS A 107 1.23 3.66 -19.94
N ARG A 108 0.18 3.27 -19.22
CA ARG A 108 -1.21 3.37 -19.65
C ARG A 108 -1.99 4.41 -18.87
N ASN A 109 -3.09 4.89 -19.46
CA ASN A 109 -4.01 5.79 -18.78
C ASN A 109 -5.01 4.99 -17.93
N VAL A 110 -4.49 4.37 -16.90
CA VAL A 110 -5.26 3.57 -15.94
C VAL A 110 -5.12 4.11 -14.52
N PHE A 111 -6.09 3.78 -13.68
CA PHE A 111 -6.04 4.11 -12.26
C PHE A 111 -6.51 2.90 -11.45
N ILE A 112 -5.73 2.56 -10.43
CA ILE A 112 -6.03 1.45 -9.52
C ILE A 112 -6.07 1.96 -8.09
N ALA A 113 -7.12 1.61 -7.37
CA ALA A 113 -7.25 1.86 -5.95
C ALA A 113 -7.72 0.58 -5.23
N ALA A 114 -7.03 0.21 -4.17
CA ALA A 114 -7.49 -0.87 -3.31
C ALA A 114 -8.63 -0.40 -2.42
N TYR A 115 -9.67 -1.21 -2.29
CA TYR A 115 -10.67 -0.99 -1.26
C TYR A 115 -10.07 -1.31 0.11
N PRO A 116 -10.40 -0.54 1.15
CA PRO A 116 -10.07 -0.94 2.50
C PRO A 116 -10.70 -2.31 2.77
N ASN A 117 -9.94 -3.16 3.44
CA ASN A 117 -10.34 -4.54 3.71
C ASN A 117 -11.78 -4.61 4.25
N ASP A 118 -12.59 -5.44 3.58
CA ASP A 118 -13.85 -5.93 4.09
C ASP A 118 -13.62 -6.82 5.32
#